data_6ffa7975c82e0832cb2d35351e56485b
#
_entry.id   6ffa7975c82e0832cb2d35351e56485b
#
_cell.length_a   1.000
_cell.length_b   1.000
_cell.length_c   1.000
_cell.angle_alpha   90.00
_cell.angle_beta   90.00
_cell.angle_gamma   90.00
#
_symmetry.space_group_name_H-M   'P 1'
#
loop_
_entity.id
_entity.type
_entity.pdbx_description
1 polymer ?
#
loop_
_entity_poly.entity_id
_entity_poly.type
_entity_poly.pdbx_seq_one_letter_code
_entity_poly.pdbx_strand_id
1 'polypeptide(L)'
;MNKKHIPLDAMEYPRFEGIRTFMRLPHTTDLEGVDFLLAGVPFDTGGTFRVGARFGPSGIRDNSLLLRPYNPAQDIEIFKYCSGIDFGDIPIVPGYLQESHEMIENSTSKLFEHNITPVFMGGDHSISLPILRAIKKRYGPVGLIHFDAH
;
A
#
# COMPACT_ATOMS: atom_id res chain seq x y z
N MET A 1 19.13 11.96 -14.26
CA MET A 1 19.05 10.63 -13.60
C MET A 1 17.75 10.62 -12.80
N ASN A 2 16.80 9.76 -13.14
CA ASN A 2 15.61 9.62 -12.31
C ASN A 2 16.03 9.11 -10.95
N LYS A 3 15.66 9.82 -9.90
CA LYS A 3 15.92 9.45 -8.51
C LYS A 3 15.15 8.15 -8.24
N LYS A 4 15.86 7.06 -7.95
CA LYS A 4 15.22 5.80 -7.55
C LYS A 4 14.93 5.85 -6.05
N HIS A 5 13.70 5.52 -5.70
CA HIS A 5 13.28 5.32 -4.32
C HIS A 5 13.50 3.85 -3.96
N ILE A 6 14.48 3.61 -3.08
CA ILE A 6 14.88 2.26 -2.64
C ILE A 6 14.91 2.20 -1.11
N PRO A 7 14.84 1.00 -0.50
CA PRO A 7 14.98 0.85 0.94
C PRO A 7 16.34 1.35 1.45
N LEU A 8 16.37 1.77 2.72
CA LEU A 8 17.64 2.08 3.41
C LEU A 8 18.55 0.85 3.42
N ASP A 9 19.84 1.08 3.18
CA ASP A 9 20.84 0.01 3.21
C ASP A 9 20.98 -0.56 4.63
N ALA A 10 20.74 -1.87 4.76
CA ALA A 10 20.84 -2.57 6.04
C ALA A 10 22.27 -2.75 6.54
N MET A 11 23.28 -2.46 5.72
CA MET A 11 24.69 -2.48 6.12
C MET A 11 25.11 -1.17 6.79
N GLU A 12 24.40 -0.08 6.49
CA GLU A 12 24.64 1.24 7.08
C GLU A 12 23.69 1.53 8.24
N TYR A 13 22.42 1.10 8.12
CA TYR A 13 21.35 1.37 9.07
C TYR A 13 20.74 0.06 9.59
N PRO A 14 20.78 -0.19 10.93
CA PRO A 14 20.08 -1.34 11.51
C PRO A 14 18.60 -1.36 11.11
N ARG A 15 18.07 -2.54 10.77
CA ARG A 15 16.70 -2.67 10.24
C ARG A 15 15.60 -2.23 11.19
N PHE A 16 15.87 -2.15 12.48
CA PHE A 16 14.93 -1.69 13.49
C PHE A 16 14.96 -0.17 13.69
N GLU A 17 15.89 0.54 13.05
CA GLU A 17 16.08 1.97 13.19
C GLU A 17 15.21 2.76 12.21
N GLY A 18 14.87 4.00 12.59
CA GLY A 18 14.18 4.97 11.74
C GLY A 18 12.66 4.84 11.76
N ILE A 19 12.02 5.49 10.79
CA ILE A 19 10.56 5.49 10.62
C ILE A 19 10.13 4.13 10.07
N ARG A 20 9.08 3.55 10.67
CA ARG A 20 8.54 2.26 10.26
C ARG A 20 7.68 2.40 9.01
N THR A 21 8.31 2.19 7.87
CA THR A 21 7.68 2.08 6.56
C THR A 21 7.79 0.65 6.04
N PHE A 22 6.99 0.29 5.04
CA PHE A 22 7.08 -1.04 4.42
C PHE A 22 8.48 -1.26 3.84
N MET A 23 9.17 -2.33 4.28
CA MET A 23 10.55 -2.65 3.88
C MET A 23 11.55 -1.50 4.03
N ARG A 24 11.25 -0.49 4.88
CA ARG A 24 12.08 0.72 5.06
C ARG A 24 12.18 1.56 3.77
N LEU A 25 11.16 1.50 2.91
CA LEU A 25 11.04 2.38 1.76
C LEU A 25 10.92 3.84 2.19
N PRO A 26 11.34 4.80 1.38
CA PRO A 26 11.10 6.20 1.67
C PRO A 26 9.61 6.48 1.86
N HIS A 27 9.27 7.21 2.94
CA HIS A 27 7.93 7.76 3.10
C HIS A 27 7.86 9.09 2.36
N THR A 28 7.03 9.18 1.35
CA THR A 28 6.77 10.41 0.59
C THR A 28 5.45 10.31 -0.17
N THR A 29 4.85 11.46 -0.43
CA THR A 29 3.69 11.60 -1.32
C THR A 29 4.08 12.16 -2.69
N ASP A 30 5.36 12.46 -2.91
CA ASP A 30 5.89 12.80 -4.22
C ASP A 30 6.01 11.53 -5.08
N LEU A 31 5.35 11.54 -6.23
CA LEU A 31 5.24 10.41 -7.15
C LEU A 31 6.25 10.44 -8.29
N GLU A 32 7.16 11.43 -8.31
CA GLU A 32 8.17 11.51 -9.36
C GLU A 32 9.17 10.34 -9.28
N GLY A 33 9.32 9.62 -10.39
CA GLY A 33 10.23 8.47 -10.49
C GLY A 33 9.82 7.25 -9.67
N VAL A 34 8.53 7.13 -9.35
CA VAL A 34 7.93 6.00 -8.61
C VAL A 34 7.29 5.03 -9.58
N ASP A 35 7.66 3.74 -9.49
CA ASP A 35 7.05 2.67 -10.27
C ASP A 35 5.89 2.00 -9.51
N PHE A 36 6.03 1.86 -8.17
CA PHE A 36 4.97 1.33 -7.31
C PHE A 36 4.94 2.05 -5.96
N LEU A 37 3.79 2.00 -5.31
CA LEU A 37 3.62 2.52 -3.96
C LEU A 37 2.86 1.55 -3.05
N LEU A 38 3.17 1.59 -1.75
CA LEU A 38 2.38 0.95 -0.72
C LEU A 38 1.52 2.01 -0.04
N ALA A 39 0.21 1.76 0.06
CA ALA A 39 -0.71 2.64 0.77
C ALA A 39 -1.55 1.83 1.77
N GLY A 40 -1.58 2.26 3.01
CA GLY A 40 -2.43 1.66 4.02
C GLY A 40 -3.88 2.15 3.90
N VAL A 41 -4.84 1.28 4.21
CA VAL A 41 -6.26 1.63 4.34
C VAL A 41 -6.73 1.14 5.71
N PRO A 42 -6.51 1.92 6.78
CA PRO A 42 -6.72 1.50 8.17
C PRO A 42 -8.20 1.53 8.57
N PHE A 43 -9.04 0.74 7.90
CA PHE A 43 -10.48 0.72 8.04
C PHE A 43 -11.00 -0.65 8.49
N ASP A 44 -11.95 -0.68 9.44
CA ASP A 44 -12.58 -1.92 9.93
C ASP A 44 -14.04 -1.76 10.39
N THR A 45 -14.68 -0.65 9.99
CA THR A 45 -16.10 -0.40 10.33
C THR A 45 -17.04 -1.34 9.57
N GLY A 46 -16.60 -1.97 8.47
CA GLY A 46 -17.36 -2.99 7.74
C GLY A 46 -17.34 -4.37 8.41
N GLY A 47 -16.50 -4.58 9.43
CA GLY A 47 -16.40 -5.85 10.14
C GLY A 47 -17.56 -6.06 11.11
N THR A 48 -18.18 -7.26 11.06
CA THR A 48 -19.30 -7.62 11.96
C THR A 48 -18.85 -8.35 13.23
N PHE A 49 -17.60 -8.84 13.27
CA PHE A 49 -17.07 -9.59 14.38
C PHE A 49 -15.55 -9.37 14.53
N ARG A 50 -15.08 -9.07 15.75
CA ARG A 50 -13.68 -8.85 16.10
C ARG A 50 -13.02 -7.75 15.25
N VAL A 51 -13.37 -6.50 15.50
CA VAL A 51 -12.71 -5.32 14.94
C VAL A 51 -11.22 -5.30 15.32
N GLY A 52 -10.40 -4.61 14.53
CA GLY A 52 -8.95 -4.52 14.72
C GLY A 52 -8.17 -4.54 13.41
N ALA A 53 -8.83 -4.83 12.28
CA ALA A 53 -8.20 -4.82 10.97
C ALA A 53 -7.63 -3.44 10.59
N ARG A 54 -8.10 -2.34 11.22
CA ARG A 54 -7.52 -0.99 11.08
C ARG A 54 -6.04 -0.93 11.45
N PHE A 55 -5.55 -1.85 12.26
CA PHE A 55 -4.13 -1.95 12.61
C PHE A 55 -3.31 -2.80 11.63
N GLY A 56 -3.96 -3.35 10.59
CA GLY A 56 -3.31 -4.17 9.57
C GLY A 56 -2.15 -3.47 8.89
N PRO A 57 -2.32 -2.24 8.35
CA PRO A 57 -1.23 -1.52 7.69
C PRO A 57 -0.01 -1.32 8.58
N SER A 58 -0.20 -0.92 9.84
CA SER A 58 0.92 -0.75 10.78
C SER A 58 1.59 -2.09 11.11
N GLY A 59 0.80 -3.15 11.34
CA GLY A 59 1.34 -4.49 11.59
C GLY A 59 2.12 -5.04 10.40
N ILE A 60 1.67 -4.79 9.16
CA ILE A 60 2.38 -5.18 7.94
C ILE A 60 3.71 -4.42 7.84
N ARG A 61 3.72 -3.10 8.08
CA ARG A 61 4.96 -2.29 8.09
C ARG A 61 5.95 -2.81 9.13
N ASP A 62 5.52 -3.04 10.37
CA ASP A 62 6.37 -3.55 11.44
C ASP A 62 7.01 -4.90 11.08
N ASN A 63 6.25 -5.83 10.53
CA ASN A 63 6.76 -7.14 10.14
C ASN A 63 7.61 -7.11 8.87
N SER A 64 7.46 -6.10 8.03
CA SER A 64 8.21 -5.96 6.77
C SER A 64 9.66 -5.49 6.96
N LEU A 65 10.04 -4.98 8.15
CA LEU A 65 11.37 -4.42 8.39
C LEU A 65 12.51 -5.40 8.13
N LEU A 66 12.27 -6.70 8.32
CA LEU A 66 13.26 -7.75 8.12
C LEU A 66 13.32 -8.27 6.67
N LEU A 67 12.40 -7.84 5.82
CA LEU A 67 12.40 -8.25 4.42
C LEU A 67 13.68 -7.78 3.71
N ARG A 68 14.14 -8.61 2.79
CA ARG A 68 15.31 -8.34 1.95
C ARG A 68 14.86 -7.96 0.55
N PRO A 69 15.54 -7.03 -0.13
CA PRO A 69 15.23 -6.65 -1.49
C PRO A 69 15.53 -7.75 -2.53
N TYR A 70 16.33 -8.74 -2.15
CA TYR A 70 16.68 -9.88 -2.98
C TYR A 70 15.75 -11.07 -2.75
N ASN A 71 15.14 -11.57 -3.82
CA ASN A 71 14.34 -12.78 -3.81
C ASN A 71 15.18 -13.97 -4.31
N PRO A 72 15.63 -14.88 -3.42
CA PRO A 72 16.51 -15.98 -3.82
C PRO A 72 15.83 -17.05 -4.67
N ALA A 73 14.51 -17.20 -4.59
CA ALA A 73 13.78 -18.19 -5.37
C ALA A 73 13.70 -17.82 -6.87
N GLN A 74 13.78 -16.54 -7.17
CA GLN A 74 13.71 -16.00 -8.54
C GLN A 74 15.04 -15.40 -8.99
N ASP A 75 16.05 -15.34 -8.12
CA ASP A 75 17.35 -14.69 -8.36
C ASP A 75 17.19 -13.23 -8.80
N ILE A 76 16.30 -12.50 -8.14
CA ILE A 76 15.95 -11.12 -8.49
C ILE A 76 16.18 -10.19 -7.32
N GLU A 77 16.92 -9.11 -7.56
CA GLU A 77 16.97 -7.94 -6.70
C GLU A 77 15.98 -6.90 -7.20
N ILE A 78 14.84 -6.75 -6.49
CA ILE A 78 13.67 -5.99 -6.93
C ILE A 78 14.04 -4.56 -7.32
N PHE A 79 14.82 -3.87 -6.47
CA PHE A 79 15.14 -2.45 -6.65
C PHE A 79 16.21 -2.16 -7.71
N LYS A 80 16.72 -3.18 -8.40
CA LYS A 80 17.46 -2.97 -9.66
C LYS A 80 16.53 -2.60 -10.81
N TYR A 81 15.26 -3.03 -10.74
CA TYR A 81 14.29 -2.92 -11.82
C TYR A 81 13.21 -1.86 -11.57
N CYS A 82 12.85 -1.61 -10.33
CA CYS A 82 11.78 -0.70 -9.98
C CYS A 82 12.13 0.14 -8.74
N SER A 83 11.40 1.23 -8.60
CA SER A 83 11.51 2.22 -7.54
C SER A 83 10.17 2.27 -6.79
N GLY A 84 10.21 2.22 -5.46
CA GLY A 84 9.00 2.14 -4.64
C GLY A 84 9.02 3.06 -3.43
N ILE A 85 7.84 3.43 -2.98
CA ILE A 85 7.64 4.26 -1.80
C ILE A 85 6.59 3.67 -0.86
N ASP A 86 6.65 4.04 0.41
CA ASP A 86 5.52 3.96 1.32
C ASP A 86 4.79 5.31 1.30
N PHE A 87 3.62 5.32 0.70
CA PHE A 87 2.79 6.54 0.56
C PHE A 87 2.16 6.98 1.88
N GLY A 88 2.17 6.11 2.89
CA GLY A 88 1.43 6.30 4.13
C GLY A 88 0.02 5.72 4.05
N ASP A 89 -0.91 6.30 4.79
CA ASP A 89 -2.28 5.80 4.87
C ASP A 89 -3.27 6.68 4.12
N ILE A 90 -4.25 6.04 3.48
CA ILE A 90 -5.42 6.69 2.90
C ILE A 90 -6.32 7.17 4.05
N PRO A 91 -6.81 8.42 4.00
CA PRO A 91 -7.69 8.94 5.03
C PRO A 91 -9.04 8.21 5.04
N ILE A 92 -9.57 8.02 6.24
CA ILE A 92 -10.89 7.41 6.49
C ILE A 92 -11.65 8.23 7.54
N VAL A 93 -12.95 8.00 7.66
CA VAL A 93 -13.81 8.56 8.70
C VAL A 93 -14.20 7.45 9.67
N PRO A 94 -13.55 7.34 10.84
CA PRO A 94 -13.81 6.25 11.79
C PRO A 94 -15.27 6.17 12.21
N GLY A 95 -15.86 4.97 12.12
CA GLY A 95 -17.26 4.74 12.47
C GLY A 95 -18.29 5.03 11.36
N TYR A 96 -17.87 5.60 10.24
CA TYR A 96 -18.77 5.97 9.13
C TYR A 96 -18.35 5.23 7.85
N LEU A 97 -19.11 4.21 7.49
CA LEU A 97 -18.82 3.33 6.36
C LEU A 97 -18.88 4.07 5.02
N GLN A 98 -19.98 4.78 4.79
CA GLN A 98 -20.24 5.44 3.51
C GLN A 98 -19.20 6.52 3.22
N GLU A 99 -18.97 7.39 4.18
CA GLU A 99 -18.01 8.49 4.09
C GLU A 99 -16.58 7.98 3.90
N SER A 100 -16.22 6.89 4.61
CA SER A 100 -14.91 6.24 4.43
C SER A 100 -14.75 5.65 3.04
N HIS A 101 -15.77 4.98 2.51
CA HIS A 101 -15.74 4.45 1.15
C HIS A 101 -15.59 5.55 0.10
N GLU A 102 -16.27 6.69 0.28
CA GLU A 102 -16.13 7.86 -0.60
C GLU A 102 -14.71 8.45 -0.53
N MET A 103 -14.15 8.58 0.67
CA MET A 103 -12.76 9.04 0.85
C MET A 103 -11.74 8.08 0.21
N ILE A 104 -11.89 6.78 0.43
CA ILE A 104 -11.02 5.76 -0.17
C ILE A 104 -11.11 5.84 -1.69
N GLU A 105 -12.32 5.85 -2.26
CA GLU A 105 -12.54 5.92 -3.70
C GLU A 105 -11.91 7.19 -4.30
N ASN A 106 -12.12 8.35 -3.66
CA ASN A 106 -11.58 9.62 -4.15
C ASN A 106 -10.05 9.68 -4.06
N SER A 107 -9.48 9.20 -2.95
CA SER A 107 -8.03 9.19 -2.76
C SER A 107 -7.33 8.23 -3.72
N THR A 108 -7.88 7.02 -3.87
CA THR A 108 -7.31 6.01 -4.78
C THR A 108 -7.50 6.38 -6.24
N SER A 109 -8.61 7.07 -6.60
CA SER A 109 -8.80 7.60 -7.96
C SER A 109 -7.66 8.53 -8.38
N LYS A 110 -7.19 9.40 -7.47
CA LYS A 110 -6.06 10.30 -7.74
C LYS A 110 -4.76 9.52 -7.99
N LEU A 111 -4.52 8.43 -7.24
CA LEU A 111 -3.35 7.58 -7.47
C LEU A 111 -3.38 6.91 -8.85
N PHE A 112 -4.55 6.48 -9.31
CA PHE A 112 -4.71 5.88 -10.64
C PHE A 112 -4.59 6.86 -11.80
N GLU A 113 -4.54 8.17 -11.56
CA GLU A 113 -4.22 9.17 -12.60
C GLU A 113 -2.75 9.10 -13.03
N HIS A 114 -1.89 8.55 -12.19
CA HIS A 114 -0.46 8.36 -12.45
C HIS A 114 -0.17 6.98 -13.05
N ASN A 115 0.93 6.85 -13.77
CA ASN A 115 1.40 5.56 -14.30
C ASN A 115 2.23 4.82 -13.25
N ILE A 116 1.59 4.49 -12.14
CA ILE A 116 2.19 3.84 -10.96
C ILE A 116 1.33 2.63 -10.60
N THR A 117 1.95 1.59 -10.08
CA THR A 117 1.23 0.43 -9.55
C THR A 117 0.99 0.59 -8.03
N PRO A 118 -0.21 0.92 -7.57
CA PRO A 118 -0.49 0.95 -6.14
C PRO A 118 -0.73 -0.46 -5.58
N VAL A 119 -0.19 -0.70 -4.39
CA VAL A 119 -0.43 -1.90 -3.58
C VAL A 119 -1.05 -1.45 -2.27
N PHE A 120 -2.28 -1.88 -1.99
CA PHE A 120 -3.01 -1.46 -0.80
C PHE A 120 -2.85 -2.49 0.33
N MET A 121 -2.59 -1.99 1.53
CA MET A 121 -2.54 -2.78 2.76
C MET A 121 -3.82 -2.51 3.55
N GLY A 122 -4.71 -3.46 3.64
CA GLY A 122 -5.97 -3.29 4.35
C GLY A 122 -5.85 -3.61 5.84
N GLY A 123 -6.80 -3.33 6.43
CA GLY A 123 -8.19 -3.09 6.71
C GLY A 123 -9.06 -4.31 6.48
N ASP A 124 -10.33 -4.10 6.69
CA ASP A 124 -11.31 -5.12 6.41
C ASP A 124 -11.59 -5.28 4.91
N HIS A 125 -12.30 -6.32 4.53
CA HIS A 125 -12.55 -6.65 3.13
C HIS A 125 -13.41 -5.59 2.40
N SER A 126 -14.18 -4.78 3.10
CA SER A 126 -15.06 -3.77 2.49
C SER A 126 -14.30 -2.69 1.72
N ILE A 127 -13.00 -2.48 2.02
CA ILE A 127 -12.15 -1.52 1.29
C ILE A 127 -11.97 -1.88 -0.18
N SER A 128 -12.16 -3.14 -0.55
CA SER A 128 -12.03 -3.60 -1.94
C SER A 128 -13.04 -2.91 -2.87
N LEU A 129 -14.25 -2.66 -2.39
CA LEU A 129 -15.31 -2.03 -3.20
C LEU A 129 -14.95 -0.61 -3.67
N PRO A 130 -14.57 0.35 -2.81
CA PRO A 130 -14.22 1.69 -3.25
C PRO A 130 -12.95 1.71 -4.13
N ILE A 131 -11.97 0.84 -3.87
CA ILE A 131 -10.77 0.71 -4.71
C ILE A 131 -11.14 0.22 -6.11
N LEU A 132 -11.99 -0.80 -6.24
CA LEU A 132 -12.48 -1.30 -7.52
C LEU A 132 -13.32 -0.26 -8.28
N ARG A 133 -14.10 0.57 -7.58
CA ARG A 133 -14.81 1.70 -8.19
C ARG A 133 -13.84 2.73 -8.78
N ALA A 134 -12.76 3.05 -8.06
CA ALA A 134 -11.71 3.94 -8.55
C ALA A 134 -11.01 3.37 -9.80
N ILE A 135 -10.66 2.07 -9.79
CA ILE A 135 -10.08 1.37 -10.95
C ILE A 135 -11.04 1.45 -12.14
N LYS A 136 -12.32 1.15 -11.93
CA LYS A 136 -13.33 1.21 -12.98
C LYS A 136 -13.47 2.61 -13.59
N LYS A 137 -13.39 3.67 -12.78
CA LYS A 137 -13.43 5.06 -13.28
C LYS A 137 -12.28 5.34 -14.26
N ARG A 138 -11.09 4.82 -13.97
CA ARG A 138 -9.89 5.09 -14.76
C ARG A 138 -9.76 4.21 -15.99
N TYR A 139 -10.05 2.90 -15.85
CA TYR A 139 -9.71 1.89 -16.86
C TYR A 139 -10.97 1.24 -17.50
N GLY A 140 -12.17 1.56 -17.02
CA GLY A 140 -13.38 0.85 -17.40
C GLY A 140 -13.52 -0.50 -16.69
N PRO A 141 -14.32 -1.43 -17.21
CA PRO A 141 -14.46 -2.78 -16.65
C PRO A 141 -13.12 -3.53 -16.68
N VAL A 142 -12.74 -4.14 -15.55
CA VAL A 142 -11.51 -4.93 -15.41
C VAL A 142 -11.83 -6.35 -14.94
N GLY A 143 -10.97 -7.30 -15.27
CA GLY A 143 -10.99 -8.63 -14.66
C GLY A 143 -10.41 -8.58 -13.24
N LEU A 144 -11.03 -9.31 -12.32
CA LEU A 144 -10.56 -9.46 -10.94
C LEU A 144 -10.17 -10.91 -10.68
N ILE A 145 -8.94 -11.10 -10.19
CA ILE A 145 -8.51 -12.37 -9.58
C ILE A 145 -8.59 -12.17 -8.07
N HIS A 146 -9.41 -12.97 -7.40
CA HIS A 146 -9.70 -12.82 -5.98
C HIS A 146 -9.34 -14.11 -5.23
N PHE A 147 -8.42 -14.01 -4.27
CA PHE A 147 -8.09 -15.10 -3.35
C PHE A 147 -8.66 -14.73 -1.98
N ASP A 148 -9.61 -15.50 -1.50
CA ASP A 148 -10.36 -15.22 -0.28
C ASP A 148 -10.59 -16.51 0.51
N ALA A 149 -10.62 -16.40 1.84
CA ALA A 149 -10.86 -17.52 2.74
C ALA A 149 -12.35 -17.76 3.05
N HIS A 150 -13.25 -16.85 2.65
CA HIS A 150 -14.69 -16.94 2.91
C HIS A 150 -15.54 -16.74 1.67
#